data_3550db6c6ebbc43ba0f8ab690d650050
#
_entry.id   3550db6c6ebbc43ba0f8ab690d650050
#
_cell.length_a   1.000
_cell.length_b   1.000
_cell.length_c   1.000
_cell.angle_alpha   90.00
_cell.angle_beta   90.00
_cell.angle_gamma   90.00
#
_symmetry.space_group_name_H-M   'P 1'
#
loop_
_entity.id
_entity.type
_entity.pdbx_description
1 polymer ?
#
loop_
_entity_poly.entity_id
_entity_poly.type
_entity_poly.pdbx_seq_one_letter_code
_entity_poly.pdbx_strand_id
1 'polypeptide(L)'
;MARVLTSIVLLLATAAPPPRQSVAFIVSAHGHTRDRSSADIRRIFLGQISRWEDGHRISLVMRPTATPEGQIFLQRLIRMSEIDYAHYWIGAVFRGEASSAPRVIDSRDLAIKVVAENGDAIGFILEGEALPESVVVITVDGKLPSDAEYPIAH
;
A
#
# COMPACT_ATOMS: atom_id res chain seq x y z
N MET A 1 -11.79 -32.83 -60.39
CA MET A 1 -10.74 -32.67 -59.39
C MET A 1 -11.02 -31.36 -58.67
N ALA A 2 -11.69 -31.44 -57.49
CA ALA A 2 -12.00 -30.27 -56.66
C ALA A 2 -10.95 -30.11 -55.56
N ARG A 3 -10.23 -29.00 -55.55
CA ARG A 3 -9.29 -28.64 -54.47
C ARG A 3 -10.05 -27.90 -53.42
N VAL A 4 -10.24 -28.56 -52.26
CA VAL A 4 -10.77 -27.93 -51.05
C VAL A 4 -9.64 -27.16 -50.37
N LEU A 5 -9.72 -25.83 -50.42
CA LEU A 5 -8.83 -24.95 -49.65
C LEU A 5 -9.39 -24.84 -48.23
N THR A 6 -8.78 -25.54 -47.28
CA THR A 6 -9.09 -25.41 -45.84
C THR A 6 -8.42 -24.16 -45.33
N SER A 7 -9.19 -23.09 -45.13
CA SER A 7 -8.72 -21.87 -44.47
C SER A 7 -8.62 -22.12 -42.97
N ILE A 8 -7.40 -22.16 -42.43
CA ILE A 8 -7.16 -22.18 -41.01
C ILE A 8 -7.27 -20.75 -40.54
N VAL A 9 -8.37 -20.46 -39.84
CA VAL A 9 -8.52 -19.19 -39.10
C VAL A 9 -7.75 -19.32 -37.78
N LEU A 10 -6.59 -18.68 -37.72
CA LEU A 10 -5.78 -18.57 -36.52
C LEU A 10 -6.45 -17.53 -35.57
N LEU A 11 -7.19 -18.01 -34.56
CA LEU A 11 -7.73 -17.15 -33.51
C LEU A 11 -6.57 -16.70 -32.64
N LEU A 12 -6.10 -15.47 -32.83
CA LEU A 12 -5.21 -14.79 -31.89
C LEU A 12 -6.04 -14.45 -30.63
N ALA A 13 -5.88 -15.27 -29.62
CA ALA A 13 -6.38 -14.94 -28.28
C ALA A 13 -5.58 -13.72 -27.77
N THR A 14 -6.15 -12.53 -27.86
CA THR A 14 -5.64 -11.34 -27.18
C THR A 14 -5.82 -11.56 -25.69
N ALA A 15 -4.74 -11.94 -24.99
CA ALA A 15 -4.74 -11.97 -23.53
C ALA A 15 -5.02 -10.55 -23.05
N ALA A 16 -6.09 -10.38 -22.25
CA ALA A 16 -6.36 -9.12 -21.59
C ALA A 16 -5.17 -8.75 -20.69
N PRO A 17 -4.77 -7.47 -20.62
CA PRO A 17 -3.71 -7.07 -19.70
C PRO A 17 -4.11 -7.46 -18.26
N PRO A 18 -3.15 -7.85 -17.41
CA PRO A 18 -3.43 -8.20 -16.03
C PRO A 18 -4.12 -7.00 -15.32
N PRO A 19 -5.07 -7.25 -14.41
CA PRO A 19 -5.74 -6.18 -13.70
C PRO A 19 -4.70 -5.38 -12.93
N ARG A 20 -4.79 -4.05 -13.03
CA ARG A 20 -3.93 -3.13 -12.30
C ARG A 20 -4.15 -3.33 -10.80
N GLN A 21 -3.08 -3.51 -10.06
CA GLN A 21 -3.10 -3.60 -8.61
C GLN A 21 -2.57 -2.31 -8.00
N SER A 22 -3.28 -1.78 -7.01
CA SER A 22 -2.88 -0.58 -6.28
C SER A 22 -2.88 -0.81 -4.79
N VAL A 23 -2.05 -0.04 -4.09
CA VAL A 23 -2.00 -0.01 -2.63
C VAL A 23 -2.88 1.12 -2.13
N ALA A 24 -3.87 0.80 -1.31
CA ALA A 24 -4.69 1.77 -0.62
C ALA A 24 -4.13 2.04 0.77
N PHE A 25 -3.80 3.29 1.08
CA PHE A 25 -3.46 3.70 2.44
C PHE A 25 -4.74 4.02 3.20
N ILE A 26 -4.85 3.47 4.40
CA ILE A 26 -6.04 3.56 5.24
C ILE A 26 -5.71 4.17 6.60
N VAL A 27 -6.65 4.95 7.10
CA VAL A 27 -6.66 5.51 8.46
C VAL A 27 -8.03 5.29 9.09
N SER A 28 -8.15 5.44 10.40
CA SER A 28 -9.45 5.45 11.07
C SER A 28 -10.37 6.55 10.49
N ALA A 29 -11.67 6.31 10.45
CA ALA A 29 -12.65 7.34 10.10
C ALA A 29 -12.55 8.58 11.00
N HIS A 30 -12.02 8.44 12.20
CA HIS A 30 -11.71 9.52 13.16
C HIS A 30 -10.23 9.94 13.14
N GLY A 31 -9.46 9.47 12.15
CA GLY A 31 -8.02 9.75 12.04
C GLY A 31 -7.69 11.17 11.57
N HIS A 32 -6.40 11.48 11.60
CA HIS A 32 -5.85 12.84 11.48
C HIS A 32 -5.74 13.36 10.04
N THR A 33 -5.90 12.54 9.02
CA THR A 33 -5.64 12.95 7.63
C THR A 33 -6.60 12.33 6.63
N ARG A 34 -6.79 13.01 5.51
CA ARG A 34 -7.57 12.50 4.36
C ARG A 34 -6.77 12.55 3.05
N ASP A 35 -5.70 13.33 3.02
CA ASP A 35 -4.82 13.49 1.88
C ASP A 35 -3.37 13.61 2.34
N ARG A 36 -2.45 12.97 1.61
CA ARG A 36 -1.00 13.09 1.82
C ARG A 36 -0.26 12.97 0.50
N SER A 37 0.87 13.66 0.41
CA SER A 37 1.79 13.44 -0.69
C SER A 37 2.46 12.06 -0.59
N SER A 38 2.78 11.45 -1.71
CA SER A 38 3.56 10.20 -1.76
C SER A 38 4.91 10.36 -1.03
N ALA A 39 5.52 11.53 -1.11
CA ALA A 39 6.75 11.85 -0.40
C ALA A 39 6.55 11.82 1.14
N ASP A 40 5.46 12.38 1.65
CA ASP A 40 5.18 12.37 3.09
C ASP A 40 4.82 10.96 3.59
N ILE A 41 4.02 10.21 2.83
CA ILE A 41 3.73 8.81 3.19
C ILE A 41 5.02 8.00 3.25
N ARG A 42 5.92 8.19 2.29
CA ARG A 42 7.23 7.53 2.32
C ARG A 42 8.03 7.90 3.58
N ARG A 43 8.07 9.18 3.95
CA ARG A 43 8.76 9.66 5.17
C ARG A 43 8.11 9.11 6.45
N ILE A 44 6.78 8.98 6.46
CA ILE A 44 6.04 8.35 7.57
C ILE A 44 6.48 6.89 7.72
N PHE A 45 6.45 6.10 6.64
CA PHE A 45 6.84 4.69 6.67
C PHE A 45 8.37 4.46 6.78
N LEU A 46 9.17 5.51 6.71
CA LEU A 46 10.60 5.50 7.08
C LEU A 46 10.83 6.03 8.52
N GLY A 47 9.77 6.37 9.25
CA GLY A 47 9.89 6.90 10.62
C GLY A 47 10.45 8.33 10.69
N GLN A 48 10.66 9.00 9.55
CA GLN A 48 11.15 10.37 9.48
C GLN A 48 10.09 11.41 9.86
N ILE A 49 8.80 11.07 9.64
CA ILE A 49 7.65 11.76 10.22
C ILE A 49 7.02 10.78 11.19
N SER A 50 7.16 11.03 12.49
CA SER A 50 6.72 10.13 13.56
C SER A 50 5.52 10.66 14.35
N ARG A 51 5.03 11.86 14.01
CA ARG A 51 3.88 12.49 14.65
C ARG A 51 2.96 13.12 13.63
N TRP A 52 1.68 13.08 13.94
CA TRP A 52 0.67 13.88 13.27
C TRP A 52 0.84 15.38 13.62
N GLU A 53 0.16 16.25 12.89
CA GLU A 53 0.23 17.71 13.08
C GLU A 53 -0.23 18.17 14.47
N ASP A 54 -1.13 17.42 15.09
CA ASP A 54 -1.60 17.65 16.46
C ASP A 54 -0.67 17.10 17.56
N GLY A 55 0.47 16.50 17.17
CA GLY A 55 1.50 15.99 18.08
C GLY A 55 1.33 14.52 18.48
N HIS A 56 0.24 13.86 18.12
CA HIS A 56 0.03 12.43 18.37
C HIS A 56 1.04 11.59 17.60
N ARG A 57 1.55 10.53 18.24
CA ARG A 57 2.52 9.63 17.61
C ARG A 57 1.85 8.74 16.59
N ILE A 58 2.40 8.70 15.38
CA ILE A 58 1.92 7.83 14.30
C ILE A 58 2.20 6.37 14.64
N SER A 59 1.18 5.53 14.52
CA SER A 59 1.27 4.08 14.64
C SER A 59 1.27 3.45 13.25
N LEU A 60 2.38 2.79 12.89
CA LEU A 60 2.55 2.20 11.56
C LEU A 60 2.05 0.75 11.55
N VAL A 61 1.13 0.45 10.65
CA VAL A 61 0.59 -0.88 10.39
C VAL A 61 0.97 -1.31 8.98
N MET A 62 1.68 -2.41 8.86
CA MET A 62 2.15 -2.93 7.59
C MET A 62 1.55 -4.30 7.28
N ARG A 63 1.37 -4.56 5.99
CA ARG A 63 1.20 -5.91 5.48
C ARG A 63 2.57 -6.56 5.27
N PRO A 64 2.67 -7.91 5.30
CA PRO A 64 3.94 -8.58 5.01
C PRO A 64 4.47 -8.18 3.63
N THR A 65 5.78 -8.03 3.54
CA THR A 65 6.45 -7.65 2.29
C THR A 65 6.30 -8.69 1.17
N ALA A 66 6.01 -9.95 1.50
CA ALA A 66 5.73 -11.01 0.54
C ALA A 66 4.34 -10.94 -0.10
N THR A 67 3.42 -10.12 0.43
CA THR A 67 2.09 -9.94 -0.17
C THR A 67 2.16 -9.03 -1.41
N PRO A 68 1.18 -9.10 -2.34
CA PRO A 68 1.15 -8.22 -3.51
C PRO A 68 1.24 -6.74 -3.12
N GLU A 69 0.45 -6.30 -2.12
CA GLU A 69 0.50 -4.92 -1.62
C GLU A 69 1.84 -4.57 -0.98
N GLY A 70 2.47 -5.51 -0.28
CA GLY A 70 3.79 -5.33 0.30
C GLY A 70 4.87 -5.14 -0.76
N GLN A 71 4.82 -5.89 -1.85
CA GLN A 71 5.73 -5.76 -2.98
C GLN A 71 5.55 -4.41 -3.70
N ILE A 72 4.31 -4.01 -3.98
CA ILE A 72 4.02 -2.71 -4.61
C ILE A 72 4.49 -1.57 -3.70
N PHE A 73 4.21 -1.66 -2.39
CA PHE A 73 4.66 -0.69 -1.40
C PHE A 73 6.18 -0.52 -1.41
N LEU A 74 6.95 -1.62 -1.37
CA LEU A 74 8.41 -1.56 -1.41
C LEU A 74 8.92 -0.97 -2.72
N GLN A 75 8.39 -1.41 -3.86
CA GLN A 75 8.88 -1.01 -5.19
C GLN A 75 8.50 0.42 -5.56
N ARG A 76 7.26 0.83 -5.30
CA ARG A 76 6.71 2.10 -5.77
C ARG A 76 6.89 3.25 -4.78
N LEU A 77 6.75 2.97 -3.50
CA LEU A 77 6.84 4.00 -2.46
C LEU A 77 8.22 4.04 -1.80
N ILE A 78 8.63 2.94 -1.19
CA ILE A 78 9.86 2.89 -0.40
C ILE A 78 11.10 2.89 -1.29
N ARG A 79 11.06 2.17 -2.42
CA ARG A 79 12.16 2.00 -3.38
C ARG A 79 13.39 1.36 -2.73
N MET A 80 13.13 0.33 -1.95
CA MET A 80 14.13 -0.51 -1.30
C MET A 80 13.78 -1.98 -1.51
N SER A 81 14.78 -2.85 -1.44
CA SER A 81 14.54 -4.29 -1.29
C SER A 81 13.95 -4.58 0.09
N GLU A 82 13.36 -5.76 0.25
CA GLU A 82 12.87 -6.23 1.55
C GLU A 82 13.99 -6.24 2.60
N ILE A 83 15.16 -6.75 2.22
CA ILE A 83 16.33 -6.84 3.10
C ILE A 83 16.83 -5.44 3.50
N ASP A 84 16.91 -4.52 2.55
CA ASP A 84 17.36 -3.15 2.82
C ASP A 84 16.38 -2.41 3.74
N TYR A 85 15.08 -2.60 3.54
CA TYR A 85 14.05 -2.00 4.39
C TYR A 85 14.09 -2.58 5.81
N ALA A 86 14.30 -3.89 5.96
CA ALA A 86 14.48 -4.52 7.26
C ALA A 86 15.74 -3.97 7.98
N HIS A 87 16.87 -3.89 7.28
CA HIS A 87 18.11 -3.33 7.82
C HIS A 87 17.96 -1.84 8.18
N TYR A 88 17.23 -1.09 7.37
CA TYR A 88 16.92 0.32 7.66
C TYR A 88 16.25 0.46 9.04
N TRP A 89 15.20 -0.32 9.31
CA TRP A 89 14.47 -0.25 10.57
C TRP A 89 15.27 -0.73 11.77
N ILE A 90 16.05 -1.82 11.61
CA ILE A 90 16.97 -2.29 12.65
C ILE A 90 17.95 -1.15 13.02
N GLY A 91 18.53 -0.50 12.02
CA GLY A 91 19.44 0.61 12.23
C GLY A 91 18.78 1.83 12.87
N ALA A 92 17.58 2.21 12.45
CA ALA A 92 16.84 3.34 12.99
C ALA A 92 16.48 3.15 14.46
N VAL A 93 16.04 1.94 14.84
CA VAL A 93 15.74 1.60 16.22
C VAL A 93 17.02 1.58 17.07
N PHE A 94 18.10 0.98 16.56
CA PHE A 94 19.40 0.90 17.26
C PHE A 94 20.00 2.28 17.54
N ARG A 95 19.85 3.24 16.61
CA ARG A 95 20.32 4.63 16.79
C ARG A 95 19.37 5.50 17.61
N GLY A 96 18.23 4.96 18.05
CA GLY A 96 17.22 5.72 18.78
C GLY A 96 16.43 6.73 17.93
N GLU A 97 16.52 6.65 16.61
CA GLU A 97 15.77 7.48 15.65
C GLU A 97 14.30 7.07 15.60
N ALA A 98 14.00 5.82 15.90
CA ALA A 98 12.67 5.28 16.03
C ALA A 98 12.55 4.44 17.31
N SER A 99 11.38 4.46 17.94
CA SER A 99 11.12 3.66 19.16
C SER A 99 10.85 2.19 18.86
N SER A 100 10.33 1.88 17.68
CA SER A 100 10.02 0.53 17.21
C SER A 100 9.88 0.51 15.69
N ALA A 101 10.11 -0.66 15.09
CA ALA A 101 9.75 -0.91 13.70
C ALA A 101 8.22 -0.94 13.52
N PRO A 102 7.71 -0.79 12.28
CA PRO A 102 6.28 -0.93 11.98
C PRO A 102 5.73 -2.28 12.42
N ARG A 103 4.48 -2.28 12.86
CA ARG A 103 3.78 -3.52 13.19
C ARG A 103 3.33 -4.24 11.92
N VAL A 104 3.83 -5.44 11.68
CA VAL A 104 3.43 -6.28 10.55
C VAL A 104 2.25 -7.16 10.95
N ILE A 105 1.19 -7.15 10.14
CA ILE A 105 -0.04 -7.91 10.38
C ILE A 105 -0.38 -8.74 9.14
N ASP A 106 -0.39 -10.07 9.30
CA ASP A 106 -0.62 -11.02 8.20
C ASP A 106 -2.05 -10.99 7.65
N SER A 107 -3.05 -10.82 8.53
CA SER A 107 -4.45 -10.79 8.14
C SER A 107 -4.84 -9.38 7.68
N ARG A 108 -5.44 -9.30 6.48
CA ARG A 108 -6.02 -8.05 5.94
C ARG A 108 -7.09 -7.49 6.89
N ASP A 109 -8.01 -8.34 7.32
CA ASP A 109 -9.13 -7.92 8.18
C ASP A 109 -8.63 -7.44 9.55
N LEU A 110 -7.61 -8.11 10.09
CA LEU A 110 -7.00 -7.68 11.34
C LEU A 110 -6.25 -6.35 11.17
N ALA A 111 -5.56 -6.12 10.06
CA ALA A 111 -4.91 -4.84 9.77
C ALA A 111 -5.93 -3.70 9.70
N ILE A 112 -7.05 -3.92 9.01
CA ILE A 112 -8.17 -2.96 8.94
C ILE A 112 -8.74 -2.70 10.35
N LYS A 113 -8.97 -3.74 11.13
CA LYS A 113 -9.50 -3.61 12.50
C LYS A 113 -8.55 -2.80 13.39
N VAL A 114 -7.26 -3.09 13.36
CA VAL A 114 -6.26 -2.36 14.15
C VAL A 114 -6.22 -0.89 13.77
N VAL A 115 -6.30 -0.56 12.48
CA VAL A 115 -6.36 0.83 12.02
C VAL A 115 -7.68 1.49 12.45
N ALA A 116 -8.82 0.78 12.34
CA ALA A 116 -10.13 1.29 12.74
C ALA A 116 -10.18 1.69 14.23
N GLU A 117 -9.58 0.87 15.09
CA GLU A 117 -9.61 1.02 16.55
C GLU A 117 -8.53 1.99 17.08
N ASN A 118 -7.58 2.41 16.23
CA ASN A 118 -6.52 3.32 16.61
C ASN A 118 -6.51 4.57 15.71
N GLY A 119 -7.03 5.67 16.23
CA GLY A 119 -7.11 6.95 15.51
C GLY A 119 -5.76 7.49 15.03
N ASP A 120 -4.66 7.07 15.65
CA ASP A 120 -3.30 7.50 15.32
C ASP A 120 -2.62 6.57 14.29
N ALA A 121 -3.28 5.48 13.88
CA ALA A 121 -2.71 4.52 12.96
C ALA A 121 -2.86 4.92 11.50
N ILE A 122 -1.84 4.58 10.73
CA ILE A 122 -1.89 4.51 9.27
C ILE A 122 -1.43 3.13 8.84
N GLY A 123 -2.14 2.54 7.90
CA GLY A 123 -1.81 1.25 7.32
C GLY A 123 -2.00 1.24 5.82
N PHE A 124 -1.70 0.11 5.19
CA PHE A 124 -1.99 -0.10 3.78
C PHE A 124 -2.49 -1.51 3.52
N ILE A 125 -3.30 -1.63 2.48
CA ILE A 125 -3.90 -2.88 1.99
C ILE A 125 -3.89 -2.89 0.47
N LEU A 126 -4.15 -4.05 -0.13
CA LEU A 126 -4.46 -4.11 -1.56
C LEU A 126 -5.84 -3.50 -1.80
N GLU A 127 -5.93 -2.60 -2.79
CA GLU A 127 -7.21 -2.01 -3.22
C GLU A 127 -8.10 -3.08 -3.87
N GLY A 128 -9.41 -2.97 -3.77
CA GLY A 128 -10.37 -3.78 -4.52
C GLY A 128 -11.54 -4.36 -3.74
N GLU A 129 -11.47 -4.45 -2.41
CA GLU A 129 -12.59 -4.92 -1.59
C GLU A 129 -13.22 -3.80 -0.78
N ALA A 130 -14.53 -3.90 -0.55
CA ALA A 130 -15.27 -2.95 0.28
C ALA A 130 -14.64 -2.85 1.69
N LEU A 131 -14.60 -1.63 2.22
CA LEU A 131 -14.09 -1.33 3.55
C LEU A 131 -15.25 -1.01 4.50
N PRO A 132 -15.11 -1.32 5.80
CA PRO A 132 -16.07 -0.86 6.80
C PRO A 132 -16.00 0.67 6.95
N GLU A 133 -17.13 1.28 7.37
CA GLU A 133 -17.22 2.74 7.57
C GLU A 133 -16.26 3.27 8.65
N SER A 134 -15.70 2.38 9.47
CA SER A 134 -14.73 2.72 10.52
C SER A 134 -13.34 3.10 10.01
N VAL A 135 -13.04 2.84 8.74
CA VAL A 135 -11.79 3.25 8.07
C VAL A 135 -12.07 4.01 6.78
N VAL A 136 -11.14 4.86 6.41
CA VAL A 136 -11.20 5.61 5.15
C VAL A 136 -9.88 5.46 4.40
N VAL A 137 -9.98 5.40 3.07
CA VAL A 137 -8.84 5.48 2.18
C VAL A 137 -8.45 6.94 2.04
N ILE A 138 -7.18 7.23 2.25
CA ILE A 138 -6.65 8.58 2.00
C ILE A 138 -6.25 8.73 0.53
N THR A 139 -6.35 9.94 0.00
CA THR A 139 -5.78 10.26 -1.30
C THR A 139 -4.26 10.40 -1.19
N VAL A 140 -3.56 10.04 -2.26
CA VAL A 140 -2.12 10.21 -2.40
C VAL A 140 -1.85 11.12 -3.58
N ASP A 141 -1.20 12.24 -3.33
CA ASP A 141 -1.02 13.31 -4.33
C ASP A 141 -2.37 13.74 -4.95
N GLY A 142 -3.44 13.78 -4.13
CA GLY A 142 -4.79 14.13 -4.53
C GLY A 142 -5.53 13.06 -5.35
N LYS A 143 -5.01 11.82 -5.42
CA LYS A 143 -5.57 10.72 -6.22
C LYS A 143 -5.99 9.55 -5.36
N LEU A 144 -7.08 8.88 -5.75
CA LEU A 144 -7.53 7.62 -5.17
C LEU A 144 -6.83 6.42 -5.80
N PRO A 145 -6.73 5.27 -5.13
CA PRO A 145 -6.13 4.06 -5.68
C PRO A 145 -6.74 3.57 -7.00
N SER A 146 -8.02 3.87 -7.23
CA SER A 146 -8.75 3.58 -8.47
C SER A 146 -8.38 4.48 -9.66
N ASP A 147 -7.74 5.62 -9.41
CA ASP A 147 -7.39 6.58 -10.46
C ASP A 147 -6.24 6.05 -11.33
N ALA A 148 -6.33 6.28 -12.65
CA ALA A 148 -5.35 5.77 -13.62
C ALA A 148 -3.91 6.26 -13.34
N GLU A 149 -3.77 7.48 -12.80
CA GLU A 149 -2.49 8.12 -12.51
C GLU A 149 -2.06 8.00 -11.03
N TYR A 150 -2.69 7.07 -10.28
CA TYR A 150 -2.31 6.84 -8.89
C TYR A 150 -0.86 6.34 -8.80
N PRO A 151 -0.01 6.95 -7.94
CA PRO A 151 1.43 6.68 -7.98
C PRO A 151 1.86 5.33 -7.41
N ILE A 152 1.05 4.71 -6.52
CA ILE A 152 1.40 3.47 -5.81
C ILE A 152 0.60 2.29 -6.39
N ALA A 153 0.80 2.04 -7.67
CA ALA A 153 0.19 0.96 -8.42
C ALA A 153 1.21 0.22 -9.30
N HIS A 154 0.86 -1.02 -9.64
CA HIS A 154 1.66 -1.88 -10.54
C HIS A 154 0.89 -2.15 -11.82
#